data_70f55b0e0c42aaa64ecc861865dd9c8c
#
_entry.id   70f55b0e0c42aaa64ecc861865dd9c8c
#
_cell.length_a   1.000
_cell.length_b   1.000
_cell.length_c   1.000
_cell.angle_alpha   90.00
_cell.angle_beta   90.00
_cell.angle_gamma   90.00
#
_symmetry.space_group_name_H-M   'P 1'
#
loop_
_entity.id
_entity.type
_entity.pdbx_description
1 polymer ?
#
loop_
_entity_poly.entity_id
_entity_poly.type
_entity_poly.pdbx_seq_one_letter_code
_entity_poly.pdbx_strand_id
1 'polypeptide(L)'
;VGLLLKEGARASNITKIITELNDRLLRKILEIAERKFGKPPVAYCWVAFGSEGRKEQTFKTDQDNALIFADPETAEQEDAAGRYFAEFTAFVRESLLRCGFPPCPADYMASNARWRQPLRVWKKYLASWVSTPMPEALMHAVTFFDFRPVYGEAALAEELRTSLIGLLRDQKVFLGHMANLVVKNTPPIGFFKSFVVEKDGAHKDELNLKVKGIAPLVDIIRLFALERGVRETSTLERITALRGAHTIVQEYADEFENAFEFIMLLRIHHQYEQISDGRTPDNFINPNELSNLEKRSIKDAFQLITKAQDLIIERYKSMIW
;
A
#
# COMPACT_ATOMS: atom_id res chain seq x y z
N VAL A 1 8.44 19.62 -5.15
CA VAL A 1 8.95 18.77 -4.04
C VAL A 1 10.30 19.26 -3.56
N GLY A 2 11.26 19.59 -4.45
CA GLY A 2 12.60 20.04 -4.03
C GLY A 2 12.59 21.27 -3.09
N LEU A 3 11.69 22.22 -3.30
CA LEU A 3 11.52 23.36 -2.37
C LEU A 3 11.04 22.89 -0.99
N LEU A 4 10.05 21.99 -0.95
CA LEU A 4 9.52 21.45 0.31
C LEU A 4 10.57 20.69 1.11
N LEU A 5 11.45 19.94 0.43
CA LEU A 5 12.58 19.25 1.07
C LEU A 5 13.56 20.24 1.69
N LYS A 6 13.90 21.31 0.96
CA LYS A 6 14.78 22.39 1.45
C LYS A 6 14.22 23.13 2.66
N GLU A 7 12.91 23.29 2.72
CA GLU A 7 12.19 23.93 3.83
C GLU A 7 11.91 22.99 5.00
N GLY A 8 12.37 21.73 4.95
CA GLY A 8 12.20 20.75 6.05
C GLY A 8 10.78 20.24 6.21
N ALA A 9 10.01 20.14 5.13
CA ALA A 9 8.66 19.58 5.18
C ALA A 9 8.70 18.09 5.61
N ARG A 10 7.69 17.68 6.38
CA ARG A 10 7.51 16.26 6.77
C ARG A 10 7.22 15.41 5.53
N ALA A 11 7.67 14.15 5.55
CA ALA A 11 7.44 13.20 4.46
C ALA A 11 5.95 13.04 4.16
N SER A 12 5.11 12.97 5.18
CA SER A 12 3.65 12.87 5.05
C SER A 12 3.03 14.04 4.29
N ASN A 13 3.54 15.26 4.43
CA ASN A 13 3.05 16.40 3.66
C ASN A 13 3.45 16.30 2.19
N ILE A 14 4.67 15.82 1.91
CA ILE A 14 5.17 15.63 0.55
C ILE A 14 4.38 14.53 -0.15
N THR A 15 4.17 13.38 0.49
CA THR A 15 3.41 12.27 -0.11
C THR A 15 1.95 12.63 -0.34
N LYS A 16 1.31 13.42 0.55
CA LYS A 16 -0.04 13.96 0.34
C LYS A 16 -0.12 14.83 -0.92
N ILE A 17 0.85 15.69 -1.14
CA ILE A 17 0.90 16.56 -2.34
C ILE A 17 1.10 15.69 -3.59
N ILE A 18 2.04 14.72 -3.57
CA ILE A 18 2.25 13.82 -4.70
C ILE A 18 0.97 13.04 -5.01
N THR A 19 0.33 12.48 -3.99
CA THR A 19 -0.92 11.73 -4.16
C THR A 19 -2.03 12.58 -4.73
N GLU A 20 -2.22 13.82 -4.24
CA GLU A 20 -3.27 14.71 -4.76
C GLU A 20 -3.03 15.06 -6.24
N LEU A 21 -1.79 15.27 -6.65
CA LEU A 21 -1.46 15.51 -8.05
C LEU A 21 -1.73 14.26 -8.91
N ASN A 22 -1.35 13.07 -8.44
CA ASN A 22 -1.59 11.82 -9.14
C ASN A 22 -3.09 11.52 -9.23
N ASP A 23 -3.84 11.73 -8.15
CA ASP A 23 -5.30 11.56 -8.13
C ASP A 23 -6.00 12.50 -9.12
N ARG A 24 -5.58 13.77 -9.20
CA ARG A 24 -6.13 14.74 -10.17
C ARG A 24 -5.85 14.32 -11.61
N LEU A 25 -4.63 13.85 -11.88
CA LEU A 25 -4.28 13.31 -13.19
C LEU A 25 -5.14 12.11 -13.56
N LEU A 26 -5.24 11.14 -12.65
CA LEU A 26 -6.03 9.92 -12.85
C LEU A 26 -7.52 10.26 -13.06
N ARG A 27 -8.11 11.12 -12.24
CA ARG A 27 -9.49 11.58 -12.41
C ARG A 27 -9.69 12.20 -13.79
N LYS A 28 -8.73 12.99 -14.26
CA LYS A 28 -8.81 13.59 -15.59
C LYS A 28 -8.74 12.58 -16.73
N ILE A 29 -7.91 11.56 -16.59
CA ILE A 29 -7.85 10.44 -17.53
C ILE A 29 -9.18 9.67 -17.56
N LEU A 30 -9.78 9.40 -16.40
CA LEU A 30 -11.07 8.71 -16.29
C LEU A 30 -12.21 9.52 -16.90
N GLU A 31 -12.27 10.86 -16.70
CA GLU A 31 -13.21 11.76 -17.36
C GLU A 31 -13.05 11.73 -18.90
N ILE A 32 -11.81 11.69 -19.38
CA ILE A 32 -11.54 11.59 -20.84
C ILE A 32 -12.02 10.23 -21.37
N ALA A 33 -11.80 9.16 -20.62
CA ALA A 33 -12.25 7.82 -20.96
C ALA A 33 -13.79 7.76 -21.05
N GLU A 34 -14.52 8.33 -20.06
CA GLU A 34 -16.00 8.42 -20.12
C GLU A 34 -16.50 9.21 -21.31
N ARG A 35 -15.86 10.31 -21.68
CA ARG A 35 -16.22 11.05 -22.90
C ARG A 35 -15.99 10.23 -24.17
N LYS A 36 -14.94 9.41 -24.19
CA LYS A 36 -14.59 8.59 -25.34
C LYS A 36 -15.53 7.41 -25.52
N PHE A 37 -15.84 6.70 -24.44
CA PHE A 37 -16.60 5.44 -24.49
C PHE A 37 -18.11 5.63 -24.17
N GLY A 38 -18.51 6.84 -23.76
CA GLY A 38 -19.89 7.13 -23.35
C GLY A 38 -20.20 6.72 -21.91
N LYS A 39 -21.47 6.80 -21.55
CA LYS A 39 -21.93 6.50 -20.20
C LYS A 39 -21.72 5.01 -19.87
N PRO A 40 -21.12 4.68 -18.71
CA PRO A 40 -21.00 3.29 -18.25
C PRO A 40 -22.36 2.61 -18.13
N PRO A 41 -22.47 1.31 -18.47
CA PRO A 41 -23.75 0.56 -18.40
C PRO A 41 -24.24 0.34 -16.97
N VAL A 42 -23.33 0.37 -15.99
CA VAL A 42 -23.60 0.29 -14.55
C VAL A 42 -22.73 1.26 -13.81
N ALA A 43 -23.10 1.66 -12.58
CA ALA A 43 -22.26 2.45 -11.71
C ALA A 43 -20.95 1.72 -11.41
N TYR A 44 -19.85 2.46 -11.27
CA TYR A 44 -18.54 1.90 -10.96
C TYR A 44 -17.74 2.81 -10.03
N CYS A 45 -16.75 2.22 -9.36
CA CYS A 45 -15.75 2.89 -8.56
C CYS A 45 -14.36 2.44 -8.99
N TRP A 46 -13.52 3.40 -9.38
CA TRP A 46 -12.09 3.16 -9.53
C TRP A 46 -11.44 3.23 -8.15
N VAL A 47 -10.72 2.19 -7.77
CA VAL A 47 -10.02 2.11 -6.50
C VAL A 47 -8.51 2.01 -6.71
N ALA A 48 -7.76 2.69 -5.86
CA ALA A 48 -6.32 2.55 -5.72
C ALA A 48 -6.00 1.72 -4.48
N PHE A 49 -4.88 1.00 -4.48
CA PHE A 49 -4.43 0.21 -3.34
C PHE A 49 -2.90 0.27 -3.16
N GLY A 50 -2.33 -0.53 -2.26
CA GLY A 50 -0.92 -0.45 -1.95
C GLY A 50 -0.51 0.94 -1.44
N SER A 51 0.62 1.46 -1.86
CA SER A 51 1.09 2.80 -1.47
C SER A 51 0.18 3.92 -1.99
N GLU A 52 -0.46 3.71 -3.15
CA GLU A 52 -1.44 4.65 -3.69
C GLU A 52 -2.72 4.70 -2.84
N GLY A 53 -3.22 3.52 -2.43
CA GLY A 53 -4.36 3.41 -1.54
C GLY A 53 -4.11 4.02 -0.16
N ARG A 54 -2.86 3.98 0.34
CA ARG A 54 -2.45 4.59 1.60
C ARG A 54 -2.08 6.06 1.52
N LYS A 55 -2.07 6.66 0.32
CA LYS A 55 -1.60 8.04 0.06
C LYS A 55 -0.12 8.26 0.45
N GLU A 56 0.69 7.24 0.23
CA GLU A 56 2.11 7.18 0.59
C GLU A 56 3.02 7.06 -0.65
N GLN A 57 2.53 7.54 -1.80
CA GLN A 57 3.29 7.55 -3.05
C GLN A 57 4.50 8.47 -2.96
N THR A 58 5.57 8.07 -3.64
CA THR A 58 6.79 8.86 -3.83
C THR A 58 7.02 9.09 -5.33
N PHE A 59 8.21 9.52 -5.73
CA PHE A 59 8.51 9.75 -7.16
C PHE A 59 8.47 8.48 -8.01
N LYS A 60 8.85 7.33 -7.42
CA LYS A 60 8.73 6.04 -8.09
C LYS A 60 7.45 5.36 -7.62
N THR A 61 6.45 5.34 -8.50
CA THR A 61 5.17 4.68 -8.28
C THR A 61 4.73 3.98 -9.56
N ASP A 62 4.11 2.83 -9.42
CA ASP A 62 3.51 2.02 -10.47
C ASP A 62 1.98 2.11 -10.41
N GLN A 63 1.30 1.44 -11.33
CA GLN A 63 -0.17 1.43 -11.39
C GLN A 63 -0.71 0.31 -10.50
N ASP A 64 -1.18 0.66 -9.28
CA ASP A 64 -1.84 -0.27 -8.36
C ASP A 64 -3.32 0.11 -8.24
N ASN A 65 -4.18 -0.49 -9.09
CA ASN A 65 -5.58 -0.09 -9.17
C ASN A 65 -6.52 -1.24 -9.55
N ALA A 66 -7.80 -1.05 -9.25
CA ALA A 66 -8.86 -1.98 -9.61
C ALA A 66 -10.14 -1.23 -9.94
N LEU A 67 -11.12 -1.94 -10.49
CA LEU A 67 -12.44 -1.42 -10.77
C LEU A 67 -13.50 -2.30 -10.12
N ILE A 68 -14.34 -1.68 -9.30
CA ILE A 68 -15.54 -2.29 -8.71
C ILE A 68 -16.73 -1.72 -9.46
N PHE A 69 -17.59 -2.54 -10.00
CA PHE A 69 -18.86 -2.05 -10.59
C PHE A 69 -20.07 -2.64 -9.89
N ALA A 70 -21.20 -1.95 -10.00
CA ALA A 70 -22.46 -2.40 -9.44
C ALA A 70 -22.86 -3.76 -10.03
N ASP A 71 -23.49 -4.60 -9.24
CA ASP A 71 -23.92 -5.92 -9.70
C ASP A 71 -24.93 -5.78 -10.83
N PRO A 72 -24.66 -6.33 -12.04
CA PRO A 72 -25.61 -6.31 -13.13
C PRO A 72 -26.88 -7.10 -12.78
N GLU A 73 -28.04 -6.58 -13.20
CA GLU A 73 -29.34 -7.19 -12.94
C GLU A 73 -29.71 -8.28 -13.95
N THR A 74 -29.14 -8.19 -15.18
CA THR A 74 -29.39 -9.15 -16.26
C THR A 74 -28.09 -9.62 -16.92
N ALA A 75 -28.13 -10.74 -17.63
CA ALA A 75 -26.99 -11.26 -18.38
C ALA A 75 -26.53 -10.29 -19.47
N GLU A 76 -27.47 -9.61 -20.15
CA GLU A 76 -27.16 -8.62 -21.18
C GLU A 76 -26.42 -7.41 -20.57
N GLN A 77 -26.81 -6.99 -19.39
CA GLN A 77 -26.13 -5.91 -18.67
C GLN A 77 -24.73 -6.35 -18.20
N GLU A 78 -24.57 -7.61 -17.77
CA GLU A 78 -23.26 -8.18 -17.40
C GLU A 78 -22.32 -8.21 -18.61
N ASP A 79 -22.80 -8.66 -19.77
CA ASP A 79 -22.02 -8.67 -21.01
C ASP A 79 -21.67 -7.26 -21.48
N ALA A 80 -22.59 -6.31 -21.39
CA ALA A 80 -22.35 -4.91 -21.73
C ALA A 80 -21.30 -4.28 -20.81
N ALA A 81 -21.37 -4.52 -19.49
CA ALA A 81 -20.41 -4.05 -18.52
C ALA A 81 -19.02 -4.67 -18.78
N GLY A 82 -18.98 -5.97 -19.06
CA GLY A 82 -17.73 -6.69 -19.39
C GLY A 82 -17.01 -6.09 -20.59
N ARG A 83 -17.71 -5.85 -21.70
CA ARG A 83 -17.13 -5.22 -22.91
C ARG A 83 -16.72 -3.78 -22.65
N TYR A 84 -17.61 -2.95 -22.08
CA TYR A 84 -17.34 -1.55 -21.81
C TYR A 84 -16.09 -1.38 -20.93
N PHE A 85 -16.07 -2.02 -19.77
CA PHE A 85 -14.96 -1.84 -18.85
C PHE A 85 -13.65 -2.48 -19.33
N ALA A 86 -13.67 -3.47 -20.26
CA ALA A 86 -12.47 -3.99 -20.87
C ALA A 86 -11.74 -2.93 -21.69
N GLU A 87 -12.46 -2.25 -22.59
CA GLU A 87 -11.90 -1.18 -23.43
C GLU A 87 -11.55 0.07 -22.62
N PHE A 88 -12.43 0.44 -21.68
CA PHE A 88 -12.26 1.58 -20.80
C PHE A 88 -10.96 1.47 -19.97
N THR A 89 -10.76 0.34 -19.28
CA THR A 89 -9.59 0.16 -18.42
C THR A 89 -8.29 -0.02 -19.19
N ALA A 90 -8.35 -0.62 -20.39
CA ALA A 90 -7.19 -0.69 -21.28
C ALA A 90 -6.74 0.71 -21.73
N PHE A 91 -7.69 1.58 -22.08
CA PHE A 91 -7.39 2.97 -22.43
C PHE A 91 -6.79 3.75 -21.25
N VAL A 92 -7.34 3.58 -20.03
CA VAL A 92 -6.84 4.25 -18.82
C VAL A 92 -5.41 3.79 -18.51
N ARG A 93 -5.14 2.47 -18.55
CA ARG A 93 -3.80 1.89 -18.36
C ARG A 93 -2.77 2.51 -19.31
N GLU A 94 -3.10 2.56 -20.61
CA GLU A 94 -2.21 3.12 -21.64
C GLU A 94 -1.99 4.62 -21.44
N SER A 95 -3.03 5.34 -21.04
CA SER A 95 -2.93 6.78 -20.74
C SER A 95 -2.03 7.05 -19.54
N LEU A 96 -2.14 6.25 -18.48
CA LEU A 96 -1.26 6.31 -17.31
C LEU A 96 0.19 5.99 -17.68
N LEU A 97 0.42 4.96 -18.51
CA LEU A 97 1.76 4.62 -19.01
C LEU A 97 2.39 5.81 -19.75
N ARG A 98 1.64 6.48 -20.62
CA ARG A 98 2.09 7.67 -21.35
C ARG A 98 2.35 8.87 -20.43
N CYS A 99 1.72 8.92 -19.25
CA CYS A 99 1.97 9.93 -18.22
C CYS A 99 3.14 9.55 -17.28
N GLY A 100 3.83 8.43 -17.53
CA GLY A 100 5.01 8.03 -16.77
C GLY A 100 4.73 7.07 -15.60
N PHE A 101 3.52 6.47 -15.52
CA PHE A 101 3.20 5.44 -14.53
C PHE A 101 3.41 4.05 -15.16
N PRO A 102 4.50 3.33 -14.83
CA PRO A 102 4.73 2.00 -15.35
C PRO A 102 3.66 1.03 -14.84
N PRO A 103 3.36 -0.03 -15.63
CA PRO A 103 2.47 -1.10 -15.17
C PRO A 103 2.98 -1.77 -13.90
N CYS A 104 2.06 -2.23 -13.06
CA CYS A 104 2.38 -3.07 -11.91
C CYS A 104 2.99 -4.41 -12.39
N PRO A 105 4.19 -4.80 -11.92
CA PRO A 105 4.82 -6.07 -12.33
C PRO A 105 3.99 -7.31 -11.97
N ALA A 106 3.15 -7.23 -10.93
CA ALA A 106 2.25 -8.31 -10.51
C ALA A 106 0.89 -8.28 -11.23
N ASP A 107 0.72 -7.39 -12.22
CA ASP A 107 -0.52 -7.19 -12.98
C ASP A 107 -1.76 -6.89 -12.10
N TYR A 108 -1.54 -6.20 -10.98
CA TYR A 108 -2.61 -5.72 -10.10
C TYR A 108 -3.20 -4.41 -10.63
N MET A 109 -3.88 -4.50 -11.77
CA MET A 109 -4.45 -3.36 -12.48
C MET A 109 -5.87 -3.64 -12.95
N ALA A 110 -6.71 -2.60 -13.02
CA ALA A 110 -8.09 -2.70 -13.52
C ALA A 110 -8.19 -3.21 -14.96
N SER A 111 -7.13 -3.10 -15.76
CA SER A 111 -7.05 -3.67 -17.10
C SER A 111 -7.05 -5.21 -17.11
N ASN A 112 -6.61 -5.85 -16.02
CA ASN A 112 -6.76 -7.28 -15.82
C ASN A 112 -8.21 -7.61 -15.44
N ALA A 113 -8.82 -8.54 -16.15
CA ALA A 113 -10.21 -8.95 -15.93
C ALA A 113 -10.45 -9.43 -14.49
N ARG A 114 -9.46 -10.04 -13.83
CA ARG A 114 -9.54 -10.48 -12.43
C ARG A 114 -9.81 -9.31 -11.45
N TRP A 115 -9.28 -8.14 -11.74
CA TRP A 115 -9.36 -6.95 -10.88
C TRP A 115 -10.38 -5.91 -11.37
N ARG A 116 -11.21 -6.29 -12.31
CA ARG A 116 -12.30 -5.52 -12.87
C ARG A 116 -13.58 -6.34 -12.76
N GLN A 117 -14.23 -6.28 -11.59
CA GLN A 117 -15.29 -7.20 -11.22
C GLN A 117 -16.49 -6.49 -10.58
N PRO A 118 -17.69 -7.07 -10.65
CA PRO A 118 -18.85 -6.59 -9.89
C PRO A 118 -18.63 -6.76 -8.39
N LEU A 119 -19.32 -5.94 -7.60
CA LEU A 119 -19.20 -5.90 -6.15
C LEU A 119 -19.38 -7.29 -5.50
N ARG A 120 -20.35 -8.10 -6.00
CA ARG A 120 -20.58 -9.48 -5.51
C ARG A 120 -19.34 -10.37 -5.64
N VAL A 121 -18.55 -10.19 -6.71
CA VAL A 121 -17.34 -10.98 -6.94
C VAL A 121 -16.22 -10.50 -6.03
N TRP A 122 -16.04 -9.19 -5.85
CA TRP A 122 -15.11 -8.63 -4.89
C TRP A 122 -15.37 -9.12 -3.47
N LYS A 123 -16.64 -9.15 -3.03
CA LYS A 123 -17.01 -9.71 -1.72
C LYS A 123 -16.64 -11.19 -1.60
N LYS A 124 -16.81 -11.99 -2.67
CA LYS A 124 -16.38 -13.39 -2.71
C LYS A 124 -14.86 -13.53 -2.60
N TYR A 125 -14.08 -12.65 -3.26
CA TYR A 125 -12.63 -12.63 -3.14
C TYR A 125 -12.21 -12.38 -1.69
N LEU A 126 -12.73 -11.33 -1.05
CA LEU A 126 -12.42 -11.03 0.34
C LEU A 126 -12.79 -12.20 1.28
N ALA A 127 -13.98 -12.76 1.11
CA ALA A 127 -14.42 -13.90 1.91
C ALA A 127 -13.50 -15.12 1.73
N SER A 128 -13.11 -15.43 0.51
CA SER A 128 -12.18 -16.53 0.20
C SER A 128 -10.79 -16.31 0.81
N TRP A 129 -10.23 -15.09 0.68
CA TRP A 129 -8.90 -14.79 1.23
C TRP A 129 -8.86 -14.87 2.76
N VAL A 130 -9.93 -14.43 3.42
CA VAL A 130 -10.03 -14.45 4.88
C VAL A 130 -10.32 -15.87 5.39
N SER A 131 -11.19 -16.63 4.74
CA SER A 131 -11.57 -17.98 5.19
C SER A 131 -10.52 -19.06 4.88
N THR A 132 -9.71 -18.85 3.82
CA THR A 132 -8.70 -19.81 3.35
C THR A 132 -7.37 -19.09 3.14
N PRO A 133 -6.63 -18.78 4.22
CA PRO A 133 -5.44 -17.94 4.19
C PRO A 133 -4.21 -18.66 3.63
N MET A 134 -4.28 -19.10 2.37
CA MET A 134 -3.14 -19.63 1.62
C MET A 134 -2.14 -18.49 1.32
N PRO A 135 -0.86 -18.80 1.02
CA PRO A 135 0.16 -17.78 0.76
C PRO A 135 -0.26 -16.74 -0.29
N GLU A 136 -0.89 -17.16 -1.39
CA GLU A 136 -1.41 -16.25 -2.43
C GLU A 136 -2.52 -15.34 -1.89
N ALA A 137 -3.45 -15.89 -1.10
CA ALA A 137 -4.54 -15.13 -0.47
C ALA A 137 -4.00 -14.06 0.49
N LEU A 138 -2.94 -14.38 1.25
CA LEU A 138 -2.28 -13.42 2.14
C LEU A 138 -1.57 -12.32 1.35
N MET A 139 -0.92 -12.63 0.23
CA MET A 139 -0.33 -11.62 -0.66
C MET A 139 -1.40 -10.68 -1.23
N HIS A 140 -2.55 -11.23 -1.64
CA HIS A 140 -3.69 -10.39 -2.05
C HIS A 140 -4.21 -9.52 -0.90
N ALA A 141 -4.36 -10.08 0.30
CA ALA A 141 -4.82 -9.34 1.47
C ALA A 141 -3.90 -8.15 1.80
N VAL A 142 -2.58 -8.36 1.82
CA VAL A 142 -1.59 -7.29 2.07
C VAL A 142 -1.70 -6.17 1.02
N THR A 143 -1.99 -6.51 -0.23
CA THR A 143 -2.07 -5.55 -1.32
C THR A 143 -3.43 -4.84 -1.36
N PHE A 144 -4.53 -5.63 -1.41
CA PHE A 144 -5.87 -5.10 -1.68
C PHE A 144 -6.60 -4.55 -0.46
N PHE A 145 -6.22 -4.89 0.78
CA PHE A 145 -6.93 -4.39 1.96
C PHE A 145 -6.69 -2.89 2.23
N ASP A 146 -5.71 -2.31 1.56
CA ASP A 146 -5.45 -0.87 1.61
C ASP A 146 -6.18 -0.09 0.50
N PHE A 147 -7.26 -0.63 -0.08
CA PHE A 147 -7.98 0.05 -1.16
C PHE A 147 -8.69 1.33 -0.69
N ARG A 148 -8.75 2.34 -1.55
CA ARG A 148 -9.56 3.54 -1.38
C ARG A 148 -10.23 3.96 -2.69
N PRO A 149 -11.42 4.60 -2.65
CA PRO A 149 -12.05 5.16 -3.84
C PRO A 149 -11.25 6.36 -4.35
N VAL A 150 -11.09 6.48 -5.67
CA VAL A 150 -10.48 7.64 -6.34
C VAL A 150 -11.46 8.35 -7.25
N TYR A 151 -12.34 7.60 -7.94
CA TYR A 151 -13.29 8.14 -8.90
C TYR A 151 -14.54 7.25 -9.03
N GLY A 152 -15.68 7.86 -9.40
CA GLY A 152 -16.94 7.18 -9.60
C GLY A 152 -17.76 7.06 -8.30
N GLU A 153 -18.56 5.99 -8.18
CA GLU A 153 -19.49 5.76 -7.06
C GLU A 153 -18.75 5.21 -5.84
N ALA A 154 -18.36 6.09 -4.93
CA ALA A 154 -17.60 5.71 -3.74
C ALA A 154 -18.35 4.74 -2.81
N ALA A 155 -19.69 4.72 -2.84
CA ALA A 155 -20.49 3.82 -2.02
C ALA A 155 -20.14 2.35 -2.27
N LEU A 156 -19.77 1.96 -3.51
CA LEU A 156 -19.34 0.59 -3.82
C LEU A 156 -18.07 0.18 -3.04
N ALA A 157 -17.09 1.08 -2.95
CA ALA A 157 -15.88 0.82 -2.17
C ALA A 157 -16.17 0.82 -0.66
N GLU A 158 -17.03 1.71 -0.17
CA GLU A 158 -17.42 1.75 1.24
C GLU A 158 -18.20 0.50 1.67
N GLU A 159 -19.07 -0.02 0.81
CA GLU A 159 -19.76 -1.28 1.04
C GLU A 159 -18.80 -2.46 1.09
N LEU A 160 -17.82 -2.49 0.18
CA LEU A 160 -16.77 -3.50 0.19
C LEU A 160 -15.91 -3.40 1.46
N ARG A 161 -15.57 -2.19 1.92
CA ARG A 161 -14.86 -1.93 3.18
C ARG A 161 -15.64 -2.45 4.39
N THR A 162 -16.92 -2.18 4.43
CA THR A 162 -17.80 -2.65 5.51
C THR A 162 -17.84 -4.19 5.52
N SER A 163 -17.93 -4.83 4.35
CA SER A 163 -17.87 -6.28 4.22
C SER A 163 -16.54 -6.85 4.71
N LEU A 164 -15.40 -6.23 4.36
CA LEU A 164 -14.07 -6.64 4.83
C LEU A 164 -13.97 -6.60 6.36
N ILE A 165 -14.36 -5.49 6.98
CA ILE A 165 -14.30 -5.33 8.44
C ILE A 165 -15.21 -6.35 9.13
N GLY A 166 -16.40 -6.59 8.58
CA GLY A 166 -17.31 -7.62 9.07
C GLY A 166 -16.73 -9.03 8.98
N LEU A 167 -16.05 -9.35 7.87
CA LEU A 167 -15.38 -10.64 7.69
C LEU A 167 -14.22 -10.85 8.67
N LEU A 168 -13.47 -9.80 8.99
CA LEU A 168 -12.28 -9.91 9.87
C LEU A 168 -12.65 -10.03 11.35
N ARG A 169 -13.90 -9.71 11.73
CA ARG A 169 -14.37 -9.86 13.10
C ARG A 169 -14.26 -11.34 13.49
N ASP A 170 -13.56 -11.61 14.57
CA ASP A 170 -13.34 -12.95 15.12
C ASP A 170 -12.51 -13.94 14.26
N GLN A 171 -11.86 -13.46 13.19
CA GLN A 171 -11.03 -14.28 12.31
C GLN A 171 -9.59 -14.43 12.84
N LYS A 172 -9.47 -15.02 14.02
CA LYS A 172 -8.18 -15.20 14.72
C LYS A 172 -7.16 -15.98 13.89
N VAL A 173 -7.60 -17.00 13.15
CA VAL A 173 -6.72 -17.84 12.29
C VAL A 173 -6.12 -16.99 11.19
N PHE A 174 -6.93 -16.20 10.46
CA PHE A 174 -6.44 -15.30 9.43
C PHE A 174 -5.46 -14.27 10.00
N LEU A 175 -5.79 -13.64 11.13
CA LEU A 175 -4.89 -12.68 11.79
C LEU A 175 -3.59 -13.34 12.26
N GLY A 176 -3.61 -14.59 12.69
CA GLY A 176 -2.41 -15.38 13.00
C GLY A 176 -1.52 -15.58 11.77
N HIS A 177 -2.09 -15.90 10.61
CA HIS A 177 -1.33 -15.99 9.36
C HIS A 177 -0.76 -14.64 8.92
N MET A 178 -1.52 -13.55 9.07
CA MET A 178 -1.02 -12.19 8.83
C MET A 178 0.13 -11.85 9.77
N ALA A 179 0.02 -12.18 11.07
CA ALA A 179 1.09 -11.98 12.05
C ALA A 179 2.35 -12.76 11.65
N ASN A 180 2.22 -14.02 11.21
CA ASN A 180 3.34 -14.81 10.70
C ASN A 180 4.03 -14.15 9.49
N LEU A 181 3.26 -13.55 8.57
CA LEU A 181 3.82 -12.81 7.44
C LEU A 181 4.62 -11.59 7.92
N VAL A 182 4.06 -10.82 8.87
CA VAL A 182 4.69 -9.65 9.46
C VAL A 182 6.03 -9.99 10.11
N VAL A 183 6.10 -11.06 10.90
CA VAL A 183 7.34 -11.42 11.63
C VAL A 183 8.42 -12.01 10.72
N LYS A 184 8.07 -12.54 9.55
CA LYS A 184 9.03 -13.01 8.55
C LYS A 184 9.74 -11.91 7.79
N ASN A 185 9.13 -10.74 7.70
CA ASN A 185 9.73 -9.57 7.02
C ASN A 185 10.60 -8.78 8.00
N THR A 186 11.76 -9.34 8.36
CA THR A 186 12.67 -8.75 9.34
C THR A 186 13.43 -7.53 8.78
N PRO A 187 13.65 -6.49 9.60
CA PRO A 187 14.48 -5.36 9.20
C PRO A 187 15.94 -5.78 9.00
N PRO A 188 16.70 -5.09 8.15
CA PRO A 188 18.03 -5.48 7.73
C PRO A 188 19.10 -5.00 8.75
N ILE A 189 19.02 -5.52 9.96
CA ILE A 189 19.99 -5.25 11.03
C ILE A 189 20.56 -6.56 11.57
N GLY A 190 21.87 -6.67 11.58
CA GLY A 190 22.58 -7.84 12.06
C GLY A 190 22.81 -7.84 13.56
N PHE A 191 23.43 -8.92 14.07
CA PHE A 191 23.65 -9.19 15.49
C PHE A 191 24.40 -8.05 16.22
N PHE A 192 25.36 -7.41 15.56
CA PHE A 192 26.11 -6.28 16.11
C PHE A 192 25.55 -4.91 15.70
N LYS A 193 24.25 -4.82 15.40
CA LYS A 193 23.60 -3.61 14.88
C LYS A 193 24.27 -3.06 13.60
N SER A 194 24.92 -3.93 12.81
CA SER A 194 25.40 -3.62 11.47
C SER A 194 24.27 -3.71 10.48
N PHE A 195 24.29 -2.89 9.43
CA PHE A 195 23.32 -3.02 8.34
C PHE A 195 23.58 -4.31 7.56
N VAL A 196 22.48 -4.99 7.19
CA VAL A 196 22.51 -6.11 6.26
C VAL A 196 22.15 -5.56 4.89
N VAL A 197 23.12 -5.50 4.02
CA VAL A 197 23.00 -4.95 2.66
C VAL A 197 22.93 -6.05 1.61
N GLU A 198 22.55 -5.71 0.39
CA GLU A 198 22.63 -6.63 -0.74
C GLU A 198 24.09 -7.04 -1.00
N LYS A 199 24.32 -8.33 -1.23
CA LYS A 199 25.68 -8.88 -1.38
C LYS A 199 26.19 -8.83 -2.81
N ASP A 200 25.27 -8.84 -3.78
CA ASP A 200 25.57 -9.02 -5.19
C ASP A 200 24.69 -8.10 -6.06
N GLY A 201 25.00 -8.04 -7.36
CA GLY A 201 24.20 -7.36 -8.37
C GLY A 201 24.38 -5.86 -8.41
N ALA A 202 23.44 -5.17 -9.07
CA ALA A 202 23.51 -3.72 -9.32
C ALA A 202 23.40 -2.88 -8.03
N HIS A 203 22.84 -3.45 -6.96
CA HIS A 203 22.62 -2.80 -5.66
C HIS A 203 23.50 -3.38 -4.55
N LYS A 204 24.70 -3.89 -4.92
CA LYS A 204 25.67 -4.37 -3.93
C LYS A 204 26.00 -3.27 -2.93
N ASP A 205 26.09 -3.66 -1.65
CA ASP A 205 26.36 -2.76 -0.51
C ASP A 205 25.25 -1.72 -0.25
N GLU A 206 24.08 -1.88 -0.88
CA GLU A 206 22.91 -1.02 -0.70
C GLU A 206 21.78 -1.71 0.08
N LEU A 207 20.84 -0.92 0.54
CA LEU A 207 19.70 -1.31 1.36
C LEU A 207 18.39 -0.82 0.71
N ASN A 208 17.46 -1.72 0.46
CA ASN A 208 16.12 -1.37 -0.07
C ASN A 208 15.23 -0.80 1.04
N LEU A 209 15.07 0.52 1.09
CA LEU A 209 14.23 1.19 2.09
C LEU A 209 12.75 0.86 1.97
N LYS A 210 12.22 0.65 0.76
CA LYS A 210 10.80 0.31 0.55
C LYS A 210 10.49 -1.06 1.15
N VAL A 211 11.28 -2.07 0.81
CA VAL A 211 11.00 -3.46 1.18
C VAL A 211 11.44 -3.76 2.61
N LYS A 212 12.60 -3.24 3.03
CA LYS A 212 13.23 -3.60 4.31
C LYS A 212 13.02 -2.56 5.42
N GLY A 213 12.59 -1.36 5.08
CA GLY A 213 12.32 -0.29 6.04
C GLY A 213 10.82 -0.01 6.19
N ILE A 214 10.17 0.44 5.12
CA ILE A 214 8.77 0.87 5.16
C ILE A 214 7.81 -0.31 5.26
N ALA A 215 7.99 -1.36 4.45
CA ALA A 215 7.04 -2.47 4.41
C ALA A 215 6.85 -3.17 5.76
N PRO A 216 7.90 -3.54 6.53
CA PRO A 216 7.71 -4.15 7.86
C PRO A 216 6.89 -3.26 8.81
N LEU A 217 7.13 -1.95 8.80
CA LEU A 217 6.42 -0.99 9.64
C LEU A 217 4.94 -0.88 9.24
N VAL A 218 4.68 -0.74 7.94
CA VAL A 218 3.31 -0.70 7.38
C VAL A 218 2.56 -1.99 7.72
N ASP A 219 3.20 -3.15 7.61
CA ASP A 219 2.60 -4.46 7.86
C ASP A 219 2.21 -4.64 9.33
N ILE A 220 3.06 -4.18 10.27
CA ILE A 220 2.76 -4.16 11.71
C ILE A 220 1.51 -3.30 11.97
N ILE A 221 1.49 -2.08 11.48
CA ILE A 221 0.37 -1.14 11.70
C ILE A 221 -0.91 -1.67 11.05
N ARG A 222 -0.82 -2.23 9.84
CA ARG A 222 -1.96 -2.87 9.14
C ARG A 222 -2.54 -4.02 9.94
N LEU A 223 -1.71 -4.92 10.48
CA LEU A 223 -2.15 -6.06 11.29
C LEU A 223 -3.07 -5.59 12.43
N PHE A 224 -2.64 -4.62 13.23
CA PHE A 224 -3.43 -4.12 14.34
C PHE A 224 -4.63 -3.29 13.90
N ALA A 225 -4.52 -2.55 12.80
CA ALA A 225 -5.66 -1.83 12.22
C ALA A 225 -6.78 -2.81 11.78
N LEU A 226 -6.41 -3.90 11.10
CA LEU A 226 -7.36 -4.94 10.70
C LEU A 226 -7.97 -5.66 11.93
N GLU A 227 -7.15 -6.00 12.93
CA GLU A 227 -7.63 -6.61 14.19
C GLU A 227 -8.66 -5.74 14.91
N ARG A 228 -8.50 -4.42 14.85
CA ARG A 228 -9.37 -3.45 15.53
C ARG A 228 -10.48 -2.89 14.63
N GLY A 229 -10.58 -3.33 13.38
CA GLY A 229 -11.60 -2.86 12.44
C GLY A 229 -11.45 -1.38 12.06
N VAL A 230 -10.21 -0.87 12.10
CA VAL A 230 -9.85 0.50 11.68
C VAL A 230 -10.07 0.63 10.17
N ARG A 231 -10.80 1.66 9.74
CA ARG A 231 -11.21 1.85 8.35
C ARG A 231 -10.19 2.58 7.50
N GLU A 232 -9.34 3.38 8.13
CA GLU A 232 -8.28 4.17 7.52
C GLU A 232 -7.30 3.26 6.76
N THR A 233 -6.74 3.80 5.68
CA THR A 233 -5.72 3.09 4.89
C THR A 233 -4.33 3.62 5.12
N SER A 234 -4.17 4.94 5.31
CA SER A 234 -2.88 5.59 5.58
C SER A 234 -2.25 5.06 6.88
N THR A 235 -0.96 4.78 6.84
CA THR A 235 -0.22 4.27 7.99
C THR A 235 -0.28 5.24 9.19
N LEU A 236 -0.13 6.54 8.97
CA LEU A 236 -0.19 7.54 10.04
C LEU A 236 -1.61 7.72 10.59
N GLU A 237 -2.64 7.68 9.75
CA GLU A 237 -4.03 7.72 10.20
C GLU A 237 -4.38 6.47 11.03
N ARG A 238 -3.89 5.29 10.64
CA ARG A 238 -4.00 4.04 11.41
C ARG A 238 -3.30 4.13 12.77
N ILE A 239 -2.08 4.67 12.83
CA ILE A 239 -1.37 4.90 14.10
C ILE A 239 -2.23 5.79 15.01
N THR A 240 -2.76 6.89 14.48
CA THR A 240 -3.63 7.80 15.21
C THR A 240 -4.90 7.10 15.75
N ALA A 241 -5.59 6.32 14.89
CA ALA A 241 -6.77 5.56 15.27
C ALA A 241 -6.49 4.48 16.33
N LEU A 242 -5.27 3.94 16.34
CA LEU A 242 -4.85 2.90 17.29
C LEU A 242 -4.36 3.43 18.65
N ARG A 243 -4.24 4.75 18.86
CA ARG A 243 -3.78 5.35 20.13
C ARG A 243 -4.65 5.00 21.35
N GLY A 244 -5.91 4.61 21.16
CA GLY A 244 -6.82 4.17 22.22
C GLY A 244 -7.16 2.68 22.22
N ALA A 245 -6.47 1.86 21.42
CA ALA A 245 -6.93 0.51 21.08
C ALA A 245 -6.31 -0.62 21.93
N HIS A 246 -5.54 -0.31 22.97
CA HIS A 246 -4.85 -1.31 23.81
C HIS A 246 -4.01 -2.32 22.97
N THR A 247 -3.21 -1.77 22.06
CA THR A 247 -2.28 -2.52 21.22
C THR A 247 -0.86 -2.05 21.45
N ILE A 248 0.13 -2.80 20.94
CA ILE A 248 1.53 -2.37 20.92
C ILE A 248 1.71 -1.04 20.18
N VAL A 249 0.87 -0.78 19.15
CA VAL A 249 0.93 0.48 18.42
C VAL A 249 0.57 1.67 19.30
N GLN A 250 -0.36 1.50 20.24
CA GLN A 250 -0.65 2.55 21.24
C GLN A 250 0.56 2.85 22.12
N GLU A 251 1.27 1.82 22.59
CA GLU A 251 2.41 1.98 23.50
C GLU A 251 3.57 2.73 22.84
N TYR A 252 3.80 2.50 21.53
CA TYR A 252 4.92 3.06 20.75
C TYR A 252 4.44 3.96 19.61
N ALA A 253 3.28 4.63 19.75
CA ALA A 253 2.67 5.37 18.65
C ALA A 253 3.56 6.50 18.10
N ASP A 254 4.20 7.25 18.99
CA ASP A 254 5.08 8.36 18.62
C ASP A 254 6.36 7.86 17.95
N GLU A 255 6.91 6.76 18.45
CA GLU A 255 8.09 6.11 17.86
C GLU A 255 7.78 5.55 16.46
N PHE A 256 6.63 4.90 16.27
CA PHE A 256 6.19 4.43 14.96
C PHE A 256 5.98 5.57 13.98
N GLU A 257 5.34 6.66 14.41
CA GLU A 257 5.14 7.86 13.60
C GLU A 257 6.49 8.46 13.18
N ASN A 258 7.41 8.65 14.13
CA ASN A 258 8.73 9.20 13.86
C ASN A 258 9.57 8.29 12.96
N ALA A 259 9.54 6.96 13.18
CA ALA A 259 10.25 6.00 12.34
C ALA A 259 9.71 6.01 10.90
N PHE A 260 8.40 6.02 10.73
CA PHE A 260 7.77 6.09 9.41
C PHE A 260 8.15 7.38 8.67
N GLU A 261 7.98 8.53 9.32
CA GLU A 261 8.31 9.84 8.75
C GLU A 261 9.78 9.92 8.35
N PHE A 262 10.69 9.45 9.22
CA PHE A 262 12.12 9.47 8.95
C PHE A 262 12.49 8.60 7.75
N ILE A 263 12.07 7.33 7.72
CA ILE A 263 12.43 6.42 6.62
C ILE A 263 11.81 6.90 5.30
N MET A 264 10.58 7.41 5.33
CA MET A 264 9.93 7.99 4.14
C MET A 264 10.64 9.24 3.66
N LEU A 265 11.05 10.14 4.56
CA LEU A 265 11.79 11.35 4.20
C LEU A 265 13.14 11.00 3.56
N LEU A 266 13.89 10.07 4.16
CA LEU A 266 15.15 9.59 3.61
C LEU A 266 14.99 9.01 2.21
N ARG A 267 13.93 8.21 1.99
CA ARG A 267 13.61 7.63 0.69
C ARG A 267 13.26 8.71 -0.35
N ILE A 268 12.43 9.70 0.02
CA ILE A 268 12.04 10.81 -0.87
C ILE A 268 13.26 11.66 -1.23
N HIS A 269 14.12 11.93 -0.25
CA HIS A 269 15.34 12.72 -0.44
C HIS A 269 16.26 12.05 -1.44
N HIS A 270 16.55 10.77 -1.25
CA HIS A 270 17.39 9.98 -2.14
C HIS A 270 16.83 9.92 -3.58
N GLN A 271 15.53 9.67 -3.73
CA GLN A 271 14.88 9.68 -5.05
C GLN A 271 14.96 11.07 -5.72
N TYR A 272 14.82 12.15 -4.94
CA TYR A 272 14.95 13.50 -5.45
C TYR A 272 16.37 13.80 -5.94
N GLU A 273 17.39 13.38 -5.21
CA GLU A 273 18.81 13.50 -5.62
C GLU A 273 19.07 12.74 -6.91
N GLN A 274 18.61 11.49 -7.01
CA GLN A 274 18.74 10.70 -8.23
C GLN A 274 18.12 11.40 -9.44
N ILE A 275 16.91 11.95 -9.30
CA ILE A 275 16.24 12.71 -10.36
C ILE A 275 17.02 13.97 -10.72
N SER A 276 17.52 14.69 -9.73
CA SER A 276 18.32 15.92 -9.94
C SER A 276 19.62 15.65 -10.70
N ASP A 277 20.19 14.45 -10.53
CA ASP A 277 21.37 13.97 -11.24
C ASP A 277 21.02 13.32 -12.60
N GLY A 278 19.76 13.34 -13.03
CA GLY A 278 19.31 12.70 -14.27
C GLY A 278 19.24 11.18 -14.23
N ARG A 279 19.28 10.58 -13.04
CA ARG A 279 19.17 9.14 -12.81
C ARG A 279 17.72 8.73 -12.61
N THR A 280 17.39 7.48 -12.95
CA THR A 280 16.09 6.89 -12.62
C THR A 280 15.98 6.68 -11.11
N PRO A 281 14.93 7.19 -10.44
CA PRO A 281 14.76 7.01 -9.01
C PRO A 281 14.51 5.54 -8.64
N ASP A 282 15.08 5.10 -7.53
CA ASP A 282 14.86 3.78 -6.95
C ASP A 282 14.64 3.83 -5.43
N ASN A 283 14.74 2.69 -4.75
CA ASN A 283 14.52 2.58 -3.31
C ASN A 283 15.78 2.11 -2.56
N PHE A 284 16.93 2.10 -3.21
CA PHE A 284 18.16 1.58 -2.67
C PHE A 284 19.06 2.72 -2.21
N ILE A 285 19.61 2.60 -1.00
CA ILE A 285 20.58 3.55 -0.44
C ILE A 285 21.83 2.80 0.01
N ASN A 286 22.98 3.42 -0.14
CA ASN A 286 24.22 2.95 0.46
C ASN A 286 24.32 3.47 1.91
N PRO A 287 24.24 2.60 2.95
CA PRO A 287 24.31 3.07 4.34
C PRO A 287 25.63 3.78 4.68
N ASN A 288 26.71 3.56 3.92
CA ASN A 288 27.97 4.23 4.16
C ASN A 288 27.95 5.72 3.82
N GLU A 289 27.06 6.13 2.90
CA GLU A 289 26.88 7.52 2.48
C GLU A 289 26.02 8.34 3.46
N LEU A 290 25.31 7.67 4.35
CA LEU A 290 24.50 8.31 5.38
C LEU A 290 25.37 9.00 6.43
N SER A 291 24.90 10.14 6.93
CA SER A 291 25.48 10.80 8.11
C SER A 291 25.35 9.91 9.35
N ASN A 292 26.14 10.20 10.37
CA ASN A 292 26.06 9.47 11.64
C ASN A 292 24.69 9.57 12.31
N LEU A 293 24.02 10.71 12.15
CA LEU A 293 22.66 10.92 12.68
C LEU A 293 21.64 10.03 11.95
N GLU A 294 21.68 10.01 10.62
CA GLU A 294 20.79 9.17 9.80
C GLU A 294 21.02 7.68 10.06
N LYS A 295 22.30 7.26 10.16
CA LYS A 295 22.66 5.87 10.54
C LYS A 295 22.07 5.48 11.90
N ARG A 296 22.09 6.39 12.85
CA ARG A 296 21.52 6.14 14.18
C ARG A 296 20.00 6.05 14.11
N SER A 297 19.34 7.02 13.48
CA SER A 297 17.89 7.09 13.39
C SER A 297 17.29 5.88 12.65
N ILE A 298 17.91 5.41 11.56
CA ILE A 298 17.42 4.23 10.85
C ILE A 298 17.64 2.94 11.66
N LYS A 299 18.74 2.84 12.43
CA LYS A 299 18.96 1.71 13.35
C LYS A 299 17.93 1.68 14.48
N ASP A 300 17.61 2.85 15.04
CA ASP A 300 16.58 2.96 16.10
C ASP A 300 15.22 2.55 15.54
N ALA A 301 14.85 2.97 14.32
CA ALA A 301 13.64 2.54 13.64
C ALA A 301 13.60 1.02 13.41
N PHE A 302 14.71 0.41 12.99
CA PHE A 302 14.81 -1.04 12.79
C PHE A 302 14.71 -1.82 14.10
N GLN A 303 15.28 -1.29 15.19
CA GLN A 303 15.14 -1.88 16.54
C GLN A 303 13.69 -1.82 17.03
N LEU A 304 12.98 -0.71 16.77
CA LEU A 304 11.53 -0.62 17.07
C LEU A 304 10.75 -1.68 16.32
N ILE A 305 10.99 -1.86 15.02
CA ILE A 305 10.34 -2.90 14.20
C ILE A 305 10.62 -4.29 14.79
N THR A 306 11.89 -4.61 15.09
CA THR A 306 12.25 -5.90 15.69
C THR A 306 11.52 -6.13 17.01
N LYS A 307 11.54 -5.14 17.90
CA LYS A 307 10.82 -5.21 19.18
C LYS A 307 9.33 -5.46 19.00
N ALA A 308 8.71 -4.77 18.02
CA ALA A 308 7.29 -4.97 17.71
C ALA A 308 7.03 -6.38 17.16
N GLN A 309 7.91 -6.92 16.33
CA GLN A 309 7.81 -8.29 15.83
C GLN A 309 7.94 -9.33 16.94
N ASP A 310 8.83 -9.14 17.91
CA ASP A 310 8.96 -10.03 19.08
C ASP A 310 7.66 -10.04 19.91
N LEU A 311 7.06 -8.88 20.15
CA LEU A 311 5.78 -8.77 20.87
C LEU A 311 4.60 -9.37 20.06
N ILE A 312 4.64 -9.29 18.74
CA ILE A 312 3.66 -9.96 17.86
C ILE A 312 3.81 -11.47 17.96
N ILE A 313 5.02 -12.02 17.96
CA ILE A 313 5.28 -13.45 18.15
C ILE A 313 4.66 -13.90 19.47
N GLU A 314 4.90 -13.20 20.56
CA GLU A 314 4.35 -13.54 21.87
C GLU A 314 2.81 -13.50 21.88
N ARG A 315 2.21 -12.42 21.33
CA ARG A 315 0.76 -12.21 21.28
C ARG A 315 0.03 -13.28 20.46
N TYR A 316 0.58 -13.67 19.31
CA TYR A 316 -0.04 -14.60 18.37
C TYR A 316 0.52 -16.02 18.48
N LYS A 317 1.33 -16.34 19.49
CA LYS A 317 2.02 -17.62 19.68
C LYS A 317 1.11 -18.85 19.52
N SER A 318 -0.11 -18.80 20.03
CA SER A 318 -1.08 -19.90 19.92
C SER A 318 -1.77 -19.99 18.54
N MET A 319 -1.50 -19.06 17.62
CA MET A 319 -2.14 -18.96 16.29
C MET A 319 -1.13 -19.11 15.14
N ILE A 320 0.17 -18.98 15.43
CA ILE A 320 1.25 -18.99 14.42
C ILE A 320 1.85 -20.40 14.26
N TRP A 321 1.65 -21.30 15.24
CA TRP A 321 2.20 -22.66 15.30
C TRP A 321 1.14 -23.75 15.21
#